data_df2c024a322fc21cdfe548083c96619f
#
_entry.id   df2c024a322fc21cdfe548083c96619f
#
_cell.length_a   1.000
_cell.length_b   1.000
_cell.length_c   1.000
_cell.angle_alpha   90.00
_cell.angle_beta   90.00
_cell.angle_gamma   90.00
#
_symmetry.space_group_name_H-M   'P 1'
#
loop_
_entity.id
_entity.type
_entity.pdbx_description
1 polymer ?
#
loop_
_entity_poly.entity_id
_entity_poly.type
_entity_poly.pdbx_seq_one_letter_code
_entity_poly.pdbx_strand_id
1 'polypeptide(L)'
;MATDTQTITLRRPDDWHVHLRDGTMLAAVLPFTARQFARAIVMPNLAPPVTKAAAARAYRERILSALPAGVAFTPLMTCYLTDMTDPKEVARGYEEGVFTAVKLYPAHATTDRKSVV
;
A
#
# COMPACT_ATOMS: atom_id res chain seq x y z
N MET A 1 -26.96 33.04 -10.51
CA MET A 1 -27.73 32.19 -9.58
C MET A 1 -26.76 31.47 -8.66
N ALA A 2 -26.97 31.56 -7.38
CA ALA A 2 -26.19 30.76 -6.42
C ALA A 2 -26.63 29.29 -6.57
N THR A 3 -25.71 28.42 -6.87
CA THR A 3 -25.93 26.99 -6.79
C THR A 3 -25.97 26.59 -5.31
N ASP A 4 -27.07 25.99 -4.89
CA ASP A 4 -27.20 25.46 -3.53
C ASP A 4 -26.20 24.31 -3.41
N THR A 5 -25.07 24.59 -2.76
CA THR A 5 -24.01 23.59 -2.59
C THR A 5 -24.35 22.73 -1.38
N GLN A 6 -24.76 21.50 -1.63
CA GLN A 6 -24.94 20.52 -0.57
C GLN A 6 -23.57 19.94 -0.16
N THR A 7 -23.33 19.88 1.13
CA THR A 7 -22.12 19.30 1.70
C THR A 7 -22.46 18.12 2.58
N ILE A 8 -21.59 17.11 2.55
CA ILE A 8 -21.66 15.95 3.45
C ILE A 8 -20.38 15.91 4.27
N THR A 9 -20.52 15.74 5.57
CA THR A 9 -19.38 15.54 6.47
C THR A 9 -19.26 14.06 6.81
N LEU A 10 -18.10 13.48 6.52
CA LEU A 10 -17.80 12.07 6.79
C LEU A 10 -16.54 11.97 7.67
N ARG A 11 -16.40 10.83 8.35
CA ARG A 11 -15.08 10.40 8.82
C ARG A 11 -14.18 10.22 7.59
N ARG A 12 -12.93 10.67 7.69
CA ARG A 12 -11.96 10.45 6.62
C ARG A 12 -11.83 8.95 6.32
N PRO A 13 -12.12 8.50 5.09
CA PRO A 13 -12.16 7.08 4.77
C PRO A 13 -10.79 6.42 4.70
N ASP A 14 -10.78 5.11 4.72
CA ASP A 14 -9.60 4.28 4.44
C ASP A 14 -9.75 3.60 3.08
N ASP A 15 -8.64 3.34 2.41
CA ASP A 15 -8.59 2.55 1.19
C ASP A 15 -7.94 1.18 1.49
N TRP A 16 -8.68 0.11 1.29
CA TRP A 16 -8.19 -1.23 1.61
C TRP A 16 -7.45 -1.92 0.47
N HIS A 17 -7.24 -1.25 -0.67
CA HIS A 17 -6.53 -1.85 -1.80
C HIS A 17 -6.00 -0.78 -2.75
N VAL A 18 -4.78 -0.32 -2.52
CA VAL A 18 -4.17 0.70 -3.38
C VAL A 18 -2.81 0.27 -3.89
N HIS A 19 -2.56 0.54 -5.17
CA HIS A 19 -1.25 0.37 -5.80
C HIS A 19 -0.55 1.73 -5.87
N LEU A 20 0.42 1.95 -4.99
CA LEU A 20 1.18 3.21 -4.96
C LEU A 20 2.43 3.18 -5.85
N ARG A 21 2.79 2.00 -6.36
CA ARG A 21 3.98 1.82 -7.19
C ARG A 21 5.24 2.25 -6.43
N ASP A 22 6.28 2.64 -7.15
CA ASP A 22 7.56 3.05 -6.55
C ASP A 22 8.22 4.15 -7.38
N GLY A 23 9.31 4.72 -6.89
CA GLY A 23 10.10 5.72 -7.61
C GLY A 23 9.29 6.94 -8.04
N THR A 24 9.47 7.36 -9.28
CA THR A 24 8.79 8.54 -9.83
C THR A 24 7.28 8.38 -9.90
N MET A 25 6.79 7.16 -10.13
CA MET A 25 5.36 6.90 -10.16
C MET A 25 4.75 7.03 -8.77
N LEU A 26 5.43 6.56 -7.71
CA LEU A 26 5.00 6.78 -6.33
C LEU A 26 4.82 8.28 -6.03
N ALA A 27 5.79 9.08 -6.37
CA ALA A 27 5.73 10.53 -6.17
C ALA A 27 4.54 11.16 -6.92
N ALA A 28 4.23 10.65 -8.11
CA ALA A 28 3.12 11.17 -8.92
C ALA A 28 1.74 10.77 -8.38
N VAL A 29 1.57 9.53 -7.90
CA VAL A 29 0.23 9.02 -7.54
C VAL A 29 -0.11 9.17 -6.07
N LEU A 30 0.87 9.16 -5.17
CA LEU A 30 0.66 9.22 -3.72
C LEU A 30 -0.20 10.41 -3.26
N PRO A 31 -0.02 11.63 -3.78
CA PRO A 31 -0.82 12.77 -3.33
C PRO A 31 -2.33 12.57 -3.51
N PHE A 32 -2.75 11.89 -4.56
CA PHE A 32 -4.18 11.65 -4.82
C PHE A 32 -4.80 10.72 -3.78
N THR A 33 -4.07 9.70 -3.34
CA THR A 33 -4.51 8.81 -2.25
C THR A 33 -4.44 9.53 -0.90
N ALA A 34 -3.31 10.16 -0.59
CA ALA A 34 -3.04 10.72 0.72
C ALA A 34 -3.96 11.91 1.09
N ARG A 35 -4.49 12.63 0.10
CA ARG A 35 -5.44 13.73 0.34
C ARG A 35 -6.83 13.24 0.72
N GLN A 36 -7.22 12.07 0.24
CA GLN A 36 -8.58 11.55 0.40
C GLN A 36 -8.70 10.55 1.55
N PHE A 37 -7.70 9.71 1.74
CA PHE A 37 -7.72 8.59 2.67
C PHE A 37 -6.82 8.84 3.87
N ALA A 38 -7.30 8.44 5.06
CA ALA A 38 -6.49 8.49 6.28
C ALA A 38 -5.44 7.39 6.30
N ARG A 39 -5.83 6.20 5.86
CA ARG A 39 -4.99 5.01 5.79
C ARG A 39 -5.26 4.27 4.48
N ALA A 40 -4.30 3.48 4.04
CA ALA A 40 -4.54 2.56 2.94
C ALA A 40 -3.75 1.26 3.14
N ILE A 41 -4.33 0.13 2.75
CA ILE A 41 -3.59 -1.12 2.60
C ILE A 41 -2.87 -1.06 1.26
N VAL A 42 -1.55 -0.94 1.33
CA VAL A 42 -0.69 -0.77 0.17
C VAL A 42 -0.34 -2.13 -0.41
N MET A 43 -0.63 -2.30 -1.69
CA MET A 43 -0.34 -3.56 -2.38
C MET A 43 1.16 -3.79 -2.57
N PRO A 44 1.62 -5.03 -2.39
CA PRO A 44 3.03 -5.39 -2.43
C PRO A 44 3.56 -5.66 -3.84
N ASN A 45 2.82 -5.29 -4.87
CA ASN A 45 3.11 -5.59 -6.27
C ASN A 45 4.17 -4.65 -6.84
N LEU A 46 5.39 -4.78 -6.37
CA LEU A 46 6.57 -4.13 -6.94
C LEU A 46 7.39 -5.13 -7.76
N ALA A 47 8.45 -4.71 -8.38
CA ALA A 47 9.40 -5.55 -9.09
C ALA A 47 10.80 -5.41 -8.46
N PRO A 48 11.25 -6.33 -7.59
CA PRO A 48 10.55 -7.54 -7.11
C PRO A 48 9.43 -7.23 -6.11
N PRO A 49 8.49 -8.17 -5.91
CA PRO A 49 7.40 -7.98 -4.95
C PRO A 49 7.90 -7.92 -3.49
N VAL A 50 7.12 -7.28 -2.64
CA VAL A 50 7.43 -7.17 -1.21
C VAL A 50 7.07 -8.46 -0.51
N THR A 51 8.07 -9.28 -0.18
CA THR A 51 7.87 -10.60 0.41
C THR A 51 8.41 -10.72 1.84
N LYS A 52 9.15 -9.73 2.31
CA LYS A 52 9.80 -9.73 3.63
C LYS A 52 9.54 -8.45 4.40
N ALA A 53 9.57 -8.54 5.72
CA ALA A 53 9.37 -7.40 6.61
C ALA A 53 10.36 -6.26 6.35
N ALA A 54 11.63 -6.57 6.10
CA ALA A 54 12.64 -5.55 5.80
C ALA A 54 12.31 -4.76 4.54
N ALA A 55 11.85 -5.43 3.48
CA ALA A 55 11.43 -4.78 2.24
C ALA A 55 10.17 -3.92 2.45
N ALA A 56 9.24 -4.40 3.26
CA ALA A 56 8.03 -3.64 3.61
C ALA A 56 8.36 -2.38 4.40
N ARG A 57 9.28 -2.46 5.37
CA ARG A 57 9.77 -1.27 6.09
C ARG A 57 10.40 -0.25 5.14
N ALA A 58 11.28 -0.71 4.26
CA ALA A 58 11.95 0.16 3.31
C ALA A 58 10.93 0.83 2.36
N TYR A 59 9.95 0.09 1.90
CA TYR A 59 8.87 0.64 1.08
C TYR A 59 8.03 1.66 1.84
N ARG A 60 7.65 1.37 3.08
CA ARG A 60 6.94 2.31 3.94
C ARG A 60 7.70 3.62 4.11
N GLU A 61 9.01 3.55 4.34
CA GLU A 61 9.86 4.75 4.47
C GLU A 61 9.87 5.58 3.19
N ARG A 62 9.91 4.93 2.02
CA ARG A 62 9.83 5.64 0.74
C ARG A 62 8.49 6.34 0.56
N ILE A 63 7.41 5.69 0.97
CA ILE A 63 6.06 6.29 0.92
C ILE A 63 5.98 7.51 1.84
N LEU A 64 6.40 7.36 3.10
CA LEU A 64 6.36 8.45 4.07
C LEU A 64 7.22 9.63 3.65
N SER A 65 8.40 9.37 3.07
CA SER A 65 9.30 10.40 2.55
C SER A 65 8.74 11.13 1.33
N ALA A 66 7.85 10.51 0.58
CA ALA A 66 7.23 11.10 -0.61
C ALA A 66 5.93 11.87 -0.30
N LEU A 67 5.44 11.84 0.94
CA LEU A 67 4.24 12.57 1.31
C LEU A 67 4.41 14.07 1.15
N PRO A 68 3.40 14.77 0.59
CA PRO A 68 3.39 16.22 0.58
C PRO A 68 3.44 16.79 2.01
N ALA A 69 4.05 17.96 2.17
CA ALA A 69 4.13 18.63 3.45
C ALA A 69 2.74 18.88 4.05
N GLY A 70 2.57 18.58 5.33
CA GLY A 70 1.31 18.79 6.05
C GLY A 70 0.22 17.75 5.78
N VAL A 71 0.48 16.74 4.96
CA VAL A 71 -0.49 15.66 4.69
C VAL A 71 -0.24 14.50 5.62
N ALA A 72 -1.26 14.16 6.43
CA ALA A 72 -1.25 13.00 7.30
C ALA A 72 -1.82 11.79 6.56
N PHE A 73 -1.04 10.71 6.50
CA PHE A 73 -1.42 9.47 5.84
C PHE A 73 -0.66 8.30 6.45
N THR A 74 -1.35 7.19 6.71
CA THR A 74 -0.74 6.00 7.27
C THR A 74 -0.79 4.85 6.26
N PRO A 75 0.34 4.48 5.65
CA PRO A 75 0.41 3.28 4.82
C PRO A 75 0.43 2.03 5.70
N LEU A 76 -0.43 1.07 5.37
CA LEU A 76 -0.50 -0.25 5.98
C LEU A 76 0.11 -1.24 5.01
N MET A 77 1.19 -1.92 5.42
CA MET A 77 1.99 -2.70 4.49
C MET A 77 1.49 -4.14 4.36
N THR A 78 1.71 -4.72 3.19
CA THR A 78 1.26 -6.06 2.82
C THR A 78 2.44 -6.94 2.43
N CYS A 79 2.40 -8.20 2.84
CA CYS A 79 3.31 -9.25 2.36
C CYS A 79 2.72 -9.92 1.11
N TYR A 80 3.50 -10.02 0.06
CA TYR A 80 3.12 -10.82 -1.11
C TYR A 80 3.40 -12.30 -0.82
N LEU A 81 2.35 -13.11 -0.82
CA LEU A 81 2.48 -14.55 -0.56
C LEU A 81 3.03 -15.27 -1.78
N THR A 82 4.07 -16.05 -1.59
CA THR A 82 4.71 -16.88 -2.60
C THR A 82 4.89 -18.30 -2.09
N ASP A 83 5.21 -19.24 -2.98
CA ASP A 83 5.54 -20.61 -2.60
C ASP A 83 6.76 -20.69 -1.67
N MET A 84 7.60 -19.66 -1.70
CA MET A 84 8.81 -19.56 -0.87
C MET A 84 8.61 -18.74 0.40
N THR A 85 7.39 -18.28 0.68
CA THR A 85 7.11 -17.47 1.86
C THR A 85 7.30 -18.29 3.13
N ASP A 86 8.15 -17.82 4.04
CA ASP A 86 8.30 -18.40 5.37
C ASP A 86 7.19 -17.90 6.29
N PRO A 87 6.32 -18.77 6.82
CA PRO A 87 5.26 -18.36 7.75
C PRO A 87 5.78 -17.62 8.99
N LYS A 88 6.99 -17.97 9.45
CA LYS A 88 7.62 -17.29 10.60
C LYS A 88 7.99 -15.84 10.28
N GLU A 89 8.43 -15.56 9.06
CA GLU A 89 8.70 -14.21 8.61
C GLU A 89 7.43 -13.36 8.57
N VAL A 90 6.33 -13.94 8.13
CA VAL A 90 5.02 -13.26 8.11
C VAL A 90 4.55 -12.97 9.54
N ALA A 91 4.60 -13.97 10.43
CA ALA A 91 4.21 -13.81 11.82
C ALA A 91 5.06 -12.74 12.52
N ARG A 92 6.37 -12.79 12.34
CA ARG A 92 7.31 -11.80 12.89
C ARG A 92 7.00 -10.38 12.37
N GLY A 93 6.78 -10.25 11.07
CA GLY A 93 6.43 -8.96 10.46
C GLY A 93 5.13 -8.38 10.99
N TYR A 94 4.15 -9.23 11.30
CA TYR A 94 2.91 -8.82 11.95
C TYR A 94 3.15 -8.38 13.41
N GLU A 95 3.85 -9.19 14.19
CA GLU A 95 4.16 -8.90 15.59
C GLU A 95 4.97 -7.61 15.76
N GLU A 96 5.87 -7.33 14.84
CA GLU A 96 6.66 -6.10 14.80
C GLU A 96 5.89 -4.89 14.24
N GLY A 97 4.62 -5.04 13.89
CA GLY A 97 3.78 -3.96 13.36
C GLY A 97 4.14 -3.53 11.94
N VAL A 98 4.78 -4.40 11.17
CA VAL A 98 5.16 -4.12 9.78
C VAL A 98 4.08 -4.55 8.80
N PHE A 99 3.64 -5.80 8.89
CA PHE A 99 2.58 -6.31 8.04
C PHE A 99 1.20 -6.14 8.68
N THR A 100 0.26 -5.64 7.91
CA THR A 100 -1.16 -5.59 8.25
C THR A 100 -1.94 -6.66 7.51
N ALA A 101 -1.47 -7.06 6.32
CA ALA A 101 -2.14 -7.99 5.45
C ALA A 101 -1.15 -8.88 4.69
N VAL A 102 -1.69 -9.97 4.16
CA VAL A 102 -0.99 -10.85 3.22
C VAL A 102 -1.81 -10.90 1.94
N LYS A 103 -1.16 -10.72 0.81
CA LYS A 103 -1.81 -10.82 -0.50
C LYS A 103 -1.58 -12.19 -1.10
N LEU A 104 -2.66 -12.94 -1.25
CA LEU A 104 -2.69 -14.15 -2.05
C LEU A 104 -3.15 -13.79 -3.46
N TYR A 105 -2.28 -13.99 -4.43
CA TYR A 105 -2.62 -13.76 -5.83
C TYR A 105 -2.06 -14.90 -6.66
N PRO A 106 -2.90 -15.79 -7.21
CA PRO A 106 -2.44 -16.98 -7.91
C PRO A 106 -1.59 -16.64 -9.13
N ALA A 107 -0.61 -17.48 -9.40
CA ALA A 107 0.21 -17.40 -10.59
C ALA A 107 -0.68 -17.36 -11.84
N HIS A 108 -0.33 -16.50 -12.79
CA HIS A 108 -1.06 -16.33 -14.05
C HIS A 108 -2.52 -15.83 -13.92
N ALA A 109 -2.90 -15.31 -12.76
CA ALA A 109 -4.25 -14.78 -12.54
C ALA A 109 -4.45 -13.39 -13.15
N THR A 110 -3.38 -12.71 -13.55
CA THR A 110 -3.42 -11.40 -14.19
C THR A 110 -2.94 -11.47 -15.64
N THR A 111 -3.15 -10.39 -16.37
CA THR A 111 -2.58 -10.20 -17.69
C THR A 111 -1.06 -10.01 -17.65
N ASP A 112 -0.50 -9.50 -16.56
CA ASP A 112 0.93 -9.40 -16.34
C ASP A 112 1.45 -10.66 -15.65
N ARG A 113 1.82 -11.63 -16.47
CA ARG A 113 2.32 -12.93 -16.00
C ARG A 113 3.77 -12.90 -15.55
N LYS A 114 4.48 -11.80 -15.75
CA LYS A 114 5.89 -11.66 -15.39
C LYS A 114 6.09 -11.28 -13.92
N SER A 115 5.07 -10.74 -13.29
CA SER A 115 5.11 -10.36 -11.88
C SER A 115 4.74 -11.50 -10.95
N VAL A 116 4.70 -12.69 -11.46
CA VAL A 116 4.30 -13.84 -10.68
C VAL A 116 5.47 -14.43 -9.93
N VAL A 117 5.14 -14.95 -8.91
CA VAL A 117 5.82 -15.67 -7.89
C VAL A 117 6.51 -16.93 -8.37
#